data_4bec4e17c8cd3bf319a3be60b84e5964
#
_entry.id   4bec4e17c8cd3bf319a3be60b84e5964
#
_cell.length_a   1.000
_cell.length_b   1.000
_cell.length_c   1.000
_cell.angle_alpha   90.00
_cell.angle_beta   90.00
_cell.angle_gamma   90.00
#
_symmetry.space_group_name_H-M   'P 1'
#
loop_
_entity.id
_entity.type
_entity.pdbx_description
1 polymer ?
#
loop_
_entity_poly.entity_id
_entity_poly.type
_entity_poly.pdbx_seq_one_letter_code
_entity_poly.pdbx_strand_id
1 'polypeptide(L)'
;MANTTFNGPVRSEGGFEQITKTAGTGATTNNFDVDSSGNVSGSGTLKLTGAANILSDYESITAATKTLTSADTGTSFGFNRAAGIVVTLPTPAAGIVYKFLVETTFTGAGQIKTATTDGTDGFLGTAFL
;
A
#
# COMPACT_ATOMS: atom_id res chain seq x y z
N MET A 1 -12.63 37.37 0.20
CA MET A 1 -11.77 36.97 -0.93
C MET A 1 -12.64 36.34 -2.01
N ALA A 2 -12.46 36.74 -3.27
CA ALA A 2 -13.23 36.15 -4.37
C ALA A 2 -12.69 34.76 -4.69
N ASN A 3 -13.60 33.80 -4.91
CA ASN A 3 -13.22 32.48 -5.41
C ASN A 3 -12.89 32.59 -6.90
N THR A 4 -11.77 32.04 -7.31
CA THR A 4 -11.42 31.91 -8.73
C THR A 4 -11.99 30.58 -9.25
N THR A 5 -12.84 30.65 -10.29
CA THR A 5 -13.42 29.47 -10.95
C THR A 5 -12.73 29.27 -12.29
N PHE A 6 -12.24 28.07 -12.53
CA PHE A 6 -11.67 27.65 -13.81
C PHE A 6 -12.70 26.83 -14.59
N ASN A 7 -13.03 27.27 -15.81
CA ASN A 7 -14.00 26.58 -16.68
C ASN A 7 -13.34 25.59 -17.65
N GLY A 8 -12.08 25.25 -17.45
CA GLY A 8 -11.30 24.32 -18.26
C GLY A 8 -10.27 23.57 -17.45
N PRO A 9 -9.55 22.63 -18.07
CA PRO A 9 -8.50 21.89 -17.37
C PRO A 9 -7.38 22.82 -16.93
N VAL A 10 -6.99 22.70 -15.65
CA VAL A 10 -5.79 23.34 -15.11
C VAL A 10 -4.61 22.42 -15.35
N ARG A 11 -3.57 22.91 -16.05
CA ARG A 11 -2.32 22.17 -16.29
C ARG A 11 -1.24 22.77 -15.43
N SER A 12 -0.53 21.90 -14.70
CA SER A 12 0.63 22.28 -13.90
C SER A 12 1.76 21.27 -14.15
N GLU A 13 2.94 21.76 -14.51
CA GLU A 13 4.13 20.92 -14.72
C GLU A 13 4.81 20.58 -13.39
N GLY A 14 4.62 21.40 -12.36
CA GLY A 14 5.21 21.22 -11.03
C GLY A 14 4.30 20.54 -10.00
N GLY A 15 3.07 20.15 -10.41
CA GLY A 15 2.10 19.58 -9.48
C GLY A 15 1.14 20.62 -8.87
N PHE A 16 0.36 20.19 -7.88
CA PHE A 16 -0.60 21.01 -7.14
C PHE A 16 -0.39 20.85 -5.65
N GLU A 17 -0.34 21.97 -4.94
CA GLU A 17 -0.25 21.98 -3.49
C GLU A 17 -1.42 22.76 -2.87
N GLN A 18 -2.05 22.19 -1.85
CA GLN A 18 -2.94 22.93 -0.94
C GLN A 18 -2.19 23.15 0.36
N ILE A 19 -1.87 24.42 0.63
CA ILE A 19 -1.09 24.83 1.79
C ILE A 19 -1.93 25.62 2.79
N THR A 20 -1.60 25.50 4.08
CA THR A 20 -2.02 26.40 5.14
C THR A 20 -0.84 27.25 5.58
N LYS A 21 -1.04 28.58 5.71
CA LYS A 21 -0.03 29.49 6.27
C LYS A 21 -0.35 29.82 7.71
N THR A 22 0.64 29.66 8.57
CA THR A 22 0.53 30.10 9.97
C THR A 22 0.56 31.61 10.05
N ALA A 23 -0.47 32.22 10.66
CA ALA A 23 -0.51 33.66 10.89
C ALA A 23 0.68 34.10 11.77
N GLY A 24 1.34 35.17 11.37
CA GLY A 24 2.46 35.77 12.09
C GLY A 24 3.86 35.24 11.68
N THR A 25 4.02 33.96 11.39
CA THR A 25 5.32 33.40 11.00
C THR A 25 5.47 33.20 9.49
N GLY A 26 4.33 33.09 8.78
CA GLY A 26 4.31 32.76 7.35
C GLY A 26 4.73 31.31 7.03
N ALA A 27 4.96 30.47 8.06
CA ALA A 27 5.31 29.07 7.87
C ALA A 27 4.17 28.35 7.11
N THR A 28 4.53 27.52 6.13
CA THR A 28 3.59 26.76 5.30
C THR A 28 3.51 25.32 5.77
N THR A 29 2.28 24.77 5.79
CA THR A 29 2.02 23.35 5.96
C THR A 29 1.36 22.84 4.69
N ASN A 30 1.93 21.82 4.08
CA ASN A 30 1.33 21.16 2.93
C ASN A 30 0.25 20.17 3.43
N ASN A 31 -1.01 20.38 3.02
CA ASN A 31 -2.13 19.54 3.42
C ASN A 31 -2.54 18.55 2.33
N PHE A 32 -2.29 18.88 1.06
CA PHE A 32 -2.56 18.03 -0.10
C PHE A 32 -1.57 18.40 -1.19
N ASP A 33 -1.00 17.39 -1.82
CA ASP A 33 0.01 17.53 -2.85
C ASP A 33 -0.21 16.53 -3.99
N VAL A 34 0.01 16.98 -5.21
CA VAL A 34 0.19 16.12 -6.38
C VAL A 34 1.52 16.49 -6.99
N ASP A 35 2.52 15.65 -6.84
CA ASP A 35 3.87 15.92 -7.30
C ASP A 35 4.01 15.80 -8.84
N SER A 36 5.16 16.17 -9.38
CA SER A 36 5.45 16.11 -10.82
C SER A 36 5.48 14.67 -11.38
N SER A 37 5.54 13.66 -10.53
CA SER A 37 5.47 12.24 -10.88
C SER A 37 4.04 11.69 -10.84
N GLY A 38 3.06 12.51 -10.42
CA GLY A 38 1.66 12.15 -10.29
C GLY A 38 1.32 11.45 -8.97
N ASN A 39 2.24 11.43 -7.98
CA ASN A 39 1.92 10.90 -6.67
C ASN A 39 1.03 11.88 -5.92
N VAL A 40 0.04 11.34 -5.22
CA VAL A 40 -0.90 12.11 -4.39
C VAL A 40 -0.59 11.84 -2.92
N SER A 41 -0.32 12.88 -2.15
CA SER A 41 -0.12 12.82 -0.71
C SER A 41 -1.01 13.82 0.02
N GLY A 42 -1.31 13.53 1.28
CA GLY A 42 -2.13 14.42 2.10
C GLY A 42 -2.01 14.10 3.59
N SER A 43 -2.12 15.12 4.43
CA SER A 43 -2.09 14.98 5.89
C SER A 43 -3.45 14.59 6.51
N GLY A 44 -4.50 14.57 5.69
CA GLY A 44 -5.86 14.26 6.11
C GLY A 44 -6.39 12.93 5.56
N THR A 45 -7.69 12.71 5.76
CA THR A 45 -8.39 11.54 5.22
C THR A 45 -8.89 11.82 3.80
N LEU A 46 -8.54 10.97 2.84
CA LEU A 46 -9.16 10.99 1.51
C LEU A 46 -10.53 10.34 1.57
N LYS A 47 -11.59 11.14 1.43
CA LYS A 47 -12.98 10.66 1.38
C LYS A 47 -13.46 10.62 -0.07
N LEU A 48 -13.66 9.42 -0.60
CA LEU A 48 -14.29 9.18 -1.88
C LEU A 48 -15.78 8.86 -1.68
N THR A 49 -16.68 9.66 -2.27
CA THR A 49 -18.15 9.50 -2.10
C THR A 49 -18.81 8.64 -3.18
N GLY A 50 -18.05 8.20 -4.16
CA GLY A 50 -18.46 7.29 -5.24
C GLY A 50 -17.69 5.98 -5.21
N ALA A 51 -17.90 5.13 -6.22
CA ALA A 51 -17.09 3.94 -6.40
C ALA A 51 -15.64 4.32 -6.65
N ALA A 52 -14.73 3.88 -5.77
CA ALA A 52 -13.30 4.07 -5.95
C ALA A 52 -12.70 2.77 -6.51
N ASN A 53 -12.04 2.85 -7.66
CA ASN A 53 -11.22 1.76 -8.18
C ASN A 53 -9.77 2.03 -7.76
N ILE A 54 -9.38 1.53 -6.60
CA ILE A 54 -8.01 1.59 -6.12
C ILE A 54 -7.35 0.28 -6.52
N LEU A 55 -6.49 0.33 -7.54
CA LEU A 55 -5.68 -0.80 -7.93
C LEU A 55 -4.62 -1.02 -6.86
N SER A 56 -4.65 -2.18 -6.19
CA SER A 56 -3.53 -2.62 -5.37
C SER A 56 -2.50 -3.28 -6.26
N ASP A 57 -1.23 -3.11 -5.94
CA ASP A 57 -0.14 -3.79 -6.62
C ASP A 57 -0.32 -5.31 -6.58
N TYR A 58 0.12 -5.98 -7.64
CA TYR A 58 0.07 -7.43 -7.77
C TYR A 58 1.42 -7.98 -8.17
N GLU A 59 1.90 -8.98 -7.43
CA GLU A 59 3.14 -9.70 -7.73
C GLU A 59 2.89 -11.21 -7.78
N SER A 60 3.23 -11.85 -8.89
CA SER A 60 3.22 -13.30 -9.03
C SER A 60 4.56 -13.88 -8.56
N ILE A 61 4.53 -14.68 -7.49
CA ILE A 61 5.74 -15.29 -6.91
C ILE A 61 5.98 -16.64 -7.58
N THR A 62 7.05 -16.73 -8.35
CA THR A 62 7.52 -17.95 -8.99
C THR A 62 8.75 -18.56 -8.29
N ALA A 63 9.42 -17.80 -7.42
CA ALA A 63 10.55 -18.23 -6.63
C ALA A 63 10.13 -19.19 -5.51
N ALA A 64 11.06 -20.01 -5.02
CA ALA A 64 10.82 -20.91 -3.90
C ALA A 64 10.64 -20.17 -2.57
N THR A 65 11.22 -18.98 -2.45
CA THR A 65 11.16 -18.14 -1.25
C THR A 65 10.93 -16.69 -1.63
N LYS A 66 10.19 -15.96 -0.80
CA LYS A 66 10.02 -14.49 -0.87
C LYS A 66 10.05 -13.92 0.54
N THR A 67 10.86 -12.91 0.77
CA THR A 67 10.83 -12.13 2.00
C THR A 67 10.14 -10.81 1.72
N LEU A 68 9.11 -10.50 2.50
CA LEU A 68 8.35 -9.25 2.40
C LEU A 68 8.93 -8.20 3.35
N THR A 69 8.72 -6.96 3.01
CA THR A 69 9.10 -5.79 3.80
C THR A 69 7.87 -4.93 4.08
N SER A 70 7.98 -3.97 4.98
CA SER A 70 6.88 -3.02 5.23
C SER A 70 6.51 -2.17 4.00
N ALA A 71 7.42 -2.01 3.04
CA ALA A 71 7.16 -1.30 1.80
C ALA A 71 6.21 -2.06 0.85
N ASP A 72 6.09 -3.37 0.99
CA ASP A 72 5.21 -4.22 0.19
C ASP A 72 3.75 -4.19 0.68
N THR A 73 3.42 -3.34 1.67
CA THR A 73 2.06 -3.23 2.22
C THR A 73 1.05 -2.83 1.14
N GLY A 74 -0.13 -3.46 1.15
CA GLY A 74 -1.19 -3.23 0.15
C GLY A 74 -1.07 -4.11 -1.09
N THR A 75 0.07 -4.76 -1.32
CA THR A 75 0.29 -5.66 -2.47
C THR A 75 -0.46 -6.98 -2.31
N SER A 76 -0.98 -7.49 -3.43
CA SER A 76 -1.54 -8.83 -3.55
C SER A 76 -0.51 -9.76 -4.16
N PHE A 77 -0.21 -10.87 -3.50
CA PHE A 77 0.80 -11.84 -3.92
C PHE A 77 0.15 -13.12 -4.42
N GLY A 78 0.44 -13.51 -5.67
CA GLY A 78 0.01 -14.75 -6.27
C GLY A 78 1.06 -15.85 -6.10
N PHE A 79 0.69 -17.00 -5.54
CA PHE A 79 1.57 -18.15 -5.41
C PHE A 79 1.55 -18.97 -6.69
N ASN A 80 2.55 -18.76 -7.56
CA ASN A 80 2.63 -19.36 -8.89
C ASN A 80 3.82 -20.34 -9.00
N ARG A 81 3.84 -21.34 -8.13
CA ARG A 81 4.85 -22.40 -8.14
C ARG A 81 4.31 -23.68 -7.52
N ALA A 82 4.09 -24.70 -8.35
CA ALA A 82 3.54 -25.99 -7.91
C ALA A 82 4.36 -26.68 -6.81
N ALA A 83 5.68 -26.58 -6.83
CA ALA A 83 6.56 -27.21 -5.82
C ALA A 83 6.48 -26.55 -4.43
N GLY A 84 5.65 -25.50 -4.28
CA GLY A 84 5.47 -24.78 -3.02
C GLY A 84 6.34 -23.54 -2.92
N ILE A 85 5.91 -22.62 -2.05
CA ILE A 85 6.56 -21.32 -1.81
C ILE A 85 6.61 -21.08 -0.31
N VAL A 86 7.71 -20.53 0.17
CA VAL A 86 7.84 -20.04 1.54
C VAL A 86 7.92 -18.52 1.52
N VAL A 87 6.92 -17.85 2.08
CA VAL A 87 6.91 -16.39 2.27
C VAL A 87 7.27 -16.07 3.71
N THR A 88 8.23 -15.18 3.91
CA THR A 88 8.60 -14.65 5.23
C THR A 88 8.05 -13.23 5.36
N LEU A 89 7.24 -13.01 6.40
CA LEU A 89 6.69 -11.69 6.71
C LEU A 89 7.73 -10.82 7.42
N PRO A 90 7.66 -9.49 7.33
CA PRO A 90 8.49 -8.61 8.14
C PRO A 90 8.07 -8.63 9.61
N THR A 91 8.86 -7.98 10.47
CA THR A 91 8.47 -7.70 11.85
C THR A 91 7.11 -6.99 11.88
N PRO A 92 6.17 -7.43 12.75
CA PRO A 92 4.84 -6.85 12.83
C PRO A 92 4.86 -5.34 13.10
N ALA A 93 4.05 -4.59 12.35
CA ALA A 93 3.84 -3.16 12.56
C ALA A 93 2.39 -2.79 12.21
N ALA A 94 1.88 -1.74 12.86
CA ALA A 94 0.52 -1.26 12.61
C ALA A 94 0.36 -0.77 11.16
N GLY A 95 -0.77 -1.09 10.53
CA GLY A 95 -1.12 -0.65 9.18
C GLY A 95 -0.54 -1.50 8.04
N ILE A 96 0.22 -2.55 8.33
CA ILE A 96 0.71 -3.48 7.31
C ILE A 96 -0.40 -4.46 6.93
N VAL A 97 -0.66 -4.59 5.63
CA VAL A 97 -1.66 -5.52 5.06
C VAL A 97 -1.07 -6.21 3.84
N TYR A 98 -1.15 -7.53 3.80
CA TYR A 98 -0.81 -8.34 2.63
C TYR A 98 -1.98 -9.22 2.25
N LYS A 99 -2.14 -9.49 0.95
CA LYS A 99 -3.11 -10.43 0.41
C LYS A 99 -2.38 -11.54 -0.33
N PHE A 100 -2.83 -12.78 -0.14
CA PHE A 100 -2.24 -13.94 -0.78
C PHE A 100 -3.31 -14.71 -1.56
N LEU A 101 -2.94 -15.14 -2.78
CA LEU A 101 -3.78 -15.93 -3.67
C LEU A 101 -2.97 -17.13 -4.14
N VAL A 102 -3.62 -18.25 -4.36
CA VAL A 102 -3.01 -19.43 -4.98
C VAL A 102 -3.34 -19.41 -6.47
N GLU A 103 -2.34 -19.21 -7.33
CA GLU A 103 -2.49 -19.22 -8.79
C GLU A 103 -2.30 -20.61 -9.39
N THR A 104 -1.38 -21.38 -8.79
CA THR A 104 -1.05 -22.73 -9.25
C THR A 104 -1.28 -23.72 -8.11
N THR A 105 -1.95 -24.84 -8.42
CA THR A 105 -2.16 -25.92 -7.44
C THR A 105 -0.82 -26.41 -6.87
N PHE A 106 -0.71 -26.43 -5.55
CA PHE A 106 0.48 -26.93 -4.89
C PHE A 106 0.57 -28.46 -4.94
N THR A 107 1.76 -28.96 -5.29
CA THR A 107 2.20 -30.34 -5.08
C THR A 107 3.16 -30.45 -3.90
N GLY A 108 3.67 -29.31 -3.42
CA GLY A 108 4.50 -29.16 -2.24
C GLY A 108 3.88 -28.17 -1.25
N ALA A 109 4.59 -27.86 -0.17
CA ALA A 109 4.07 -26.98 0.87
C ALA A 109 4.12 -25.50 0.47
N GLY A 110 2.97 -24.81 0.52
CA GLY A 110 2.88 -23.35 0.58
C GLY A 110 2.91 -22.90 2.04
N GLN A 111 3.79 -22.00 2.40
CA GLN A 111 3.95 -21.54 3.78
C GLN A 111 4.08 -20.03 3.86
N ILE A 112 3.45 -19.45 4.87
CA ILE A 112 3.68 -18.07 5.31
C ILE A 112 4.29 -18.15 6.70
N LYS A 113 5.46 -17.53 6.90
CA LYS A 113 6.21 -17.53 8.15
C LYS A 113 6.35 -16.12 8.69
N THR A 114 6.45 -16.00 10.00
CA THR A 114 6.86 -14.75 10.67
C THR A 114 8.37 -14.54 10.51
N ALA A 115 8.83 -13.30 10.71
CA ALA A 115 10.26 -12.94 10.63
C ALA A 115 11.08 -13.62 11.74
N THR A 116 10.48 -13.77 12.91
CA THR A 116 11.13 -14.34 14.09
C THR A 116 10.76 -15.81 14.28
N THR A 117 11.71 -16.60 14.74
CA THR A 117 11.53 -18.03 15.07
C THR A 117 11.43 -18.29 16.58
N ASP A 118 11.43 -17.22 17.38
CA ASP A 118 11.44 -17.29 18.84
C ASP A 118 10.03 -17.47 19.47
N GLY A 119 8.99 -17.53 18.63
CA GLY A 119 7.61 -17.72 19.09
C GLY A 119 6.95 -16.46 19.64
N THR A 120 7.61 -15.29 19.56
CA THR A 120 7.02 -14.02 20.00
C THR A 120 6.03 -13.46 18.98
N ASP A 121 6.20 -13.78 17.68
CA ASP A 121 5.29 -13.42 16.62
C ASP A 121 4.38 -14.61 16.27
N GLY A 122 3.08 -14.40 16.22
CA GLY A 122 2.11 -15.43 15.91
C GLY A 122 1.01 -14.98 14.97
N PHE A 123 0.33 -15.94 14.34
CA PHE A 123 -0.88 -15.69 13.56
C PHE A 123 -2.11 -15.81 14.46
N LEU A 124 -2.96 -14.79 14.45
CA LEU A 124 -4.27 -14.83 15.07
C LEU A 124 -5.33 -14.86 13.96
N GLY A 125 -6.17 -15.89 13.93
CA GLY A 125 -7.22 -16.00 12.94
C GLY A 125 -7.83 -17.37 12.85
N THR A 126 -8.91 -17.49 12.06
CA THR A 126 -9.59 -18.76 11.77
C THR A 126 -9.33 -19.11 10.31
N ALA A 127 -8.82 -20.31 10.05
CA ALA A 127 -8.77 -20.89 8.72
C ALA A 127 -10.01 -21.79 8.53
N PHE A 128 -10.76 -21.57 7.46
CA PHE A 128 -11.81 -22.50 7.00
C PHE A 128 -11.16 -23.40 5.94
N LEU A 129 -11.24 -24.70 6.17
CA LEU A 129 -10.77 -25.73 5.23
C LEU A 129 -11.96 -26.30 4.46
#